data_59286bad17070df5d7bc20aa2c174f1b
#
_entry.id   59286bad17070df5d7bc20aa2c174f1b
#
_cell.length_a   1.000
_cell.length_b   1.000
_cell.length_c   1.000
_cell.angle_alpha   90.00
_cell.angle_beta   90.00
_cell.angle_gamma   90.00
#
_symmetry.space_group_name_H-M   'P 1'
#
loop_
_entity.id
_entity.type
_entity.pdbx_description
1 polymer ?
#
loop_
_entity_poly.entity_id
_entity_poly.type
_entity_poly.pdbx_seq_one_letter_code
_entity_poly.pdbx_strand_id
1 'polypeptide(L)'
;MSPSTNSQWEQFEKAVAAFVQAFTPNAMVKHSPRLPDKHTGQPRQRDVWVEAMVGIIPVKILISCKRLKRKVNELDMDAFHGELNSSGAHKGVIYAFSGFTKHALTKAKALGISCCKLYQDSPAELPDSLMFIFYCCGQSWRLRLNREALTYWGSVSFTEIFSIRDQADGSKTVLETLITGFTEGEEKAVRNVTGTRRFPEDWVTSIEIKGKANNVAPLRISLHGKWKIYKAKVEAHLLNGSYSFTDNTFAGSQTSPSIDMQGSNPGPGWELTAERPTQLHPGVGVVILRGGNIRTSLQEYFAFRKLSDLK
;
A
#
# COMPACT_ATOMS: atom_id res chain seq x y z
N MET A 1 23.91 31.80 25.91
CA MET A 1 22.63 32.47 26.23
C MET A 1 21.50 31.58 25.77
N SER A 2 20.67 31.06 26.67
CA SER A 2 19.49 30.27 26.27
C SER A 2 18.46 31.21 25.62
N PRO A 3 17.89 30.90 24.49
CA PRO A 3 16.87 31.71 23.83
C PRO A 3 15.67 31.89 24.78
N SER A 4 15.05 33.08 24.74
CA SER A 4 13.86 33.39 25.52
C SER A 4 12.72 32.42 25.15
N THR A 5 11.80 32.13 26.05
CA THR A 5 10.66 31.23 25.85
C THR A 5 9.81 31.65 24.64
N ASN A 6 9.66 32.95 24.37
CA ASN A 6 8.98 33.48 23.19
C ASN A 6 9.69 33.11 21.88
N SER A 7 11.02 33.17 21.87
CA SER A 7 11.84 32.80 20.69
C SER A 7 11.65 31.29 20.33
N GLN A 8 11.58 30.42 21.34
CA GLN A 8 11.43 29.00 21.12
C GLN A 8 10.02 28.62 20.63
N TRP A 9 8.99 29.33 21.06
CA TRP A 9 7.61 29.14 20.59
C TRP A 9 7.50 29.53 19.11
N GLU A 10 7.97 30.71 18.77
CA GLU A 10 7.97 31.19 17.37
C GLU A 10 8.78 30.29 16.44
N GLN A 11 9.91 29.76 16.90
CA GLN A 11 10.69 28.78 16.13
C GLN A 11 9.90 27.51 15.85
N PHE A 12 9.14 27.00 16.84
CA PHE A 12 8.31 25.81 16.66
C PHE A 12 7.17 26.06 15.66
N GLU A 13 6.50 27.21 15.72
CA GLU A 13 5.47 27.59 14.74
C GLU A 13 6.04 27.69 13.33
N LYS A 14 7.21 28.34 13.16
CA LYS A 14 7.91 28.45 11.87
C LYS A 14 8.31 27.08 11.33
N ALA A 15 8.78 26.20 12.20
CA ALA A 15 9.15 24.83 11.82
C ALA A 15 7.94 24.03 11.32
N VAL A 16 6.79 24.14 12.01
CA VAL A 16 5.54 23.50 11.57
C VAL A 16 5.08 24.08 10.23
N ALA A 17 5.10 25.41 10.08
CA ALA A 17 4.70 26.05 8.82
C ALA A 17 5.61 25.64 7.65
N ALA A 18 6.92 25.60 7.85
CA ALA A 18 7.89 25.17 6.85
C ALA A 18 7.70 23.69 6.46
N PHE A 19 7.47 22.83 7.47
CA PHE A 19 7.18 21.41 7.24
C PHE A 19 5.92 21.24 6.39
N VAL A 20 4.83 21.91 6.76
CA VAL A 20 3.55 21.82 6.03
C VAL A 20 3.71 22.33 4.60
N GLN A 21 4.43 23.43 4.38
CA GLN A 21 4.69 23.97 3.04
C GLN A 21 5.50 22.99 2.18
N ALA A 22 6.49 22.31 2.76
CA ALA A 22 7.30 21.33 2.04
C ALA A 22 6.51 20.13 1.55
N PHE A 23 5.50 19.68 2.33
CA PHE A 23 4.64 18.55 1.98
C PHE A 23 3.38 18.92 1.19
N THR A 24 3.10 20.22 1.07
CA THR A 24 1.96 20.75 0.30
C THR A 24 2.41 21.90 -0.61
N PRO A 25 3.24 21.63 -1.63
CA PRO A 25 3.88 22.69 -2.44
C PRO A 25 2.87 23.58 -3.16
N ASN A 26 1.67 23.04 -3.48
CA ASN A 26 0.60 23.76 -4.17
C ASN A 26 -0.39 24.47 -3.21
N ALA A 27 -0.16 24.42 -1.90
CA ALA A 27 -0.98 25.11 -0.93
C ALA A 27 -0.34 26.45 -0.53
N MET A 28 -1.16 27.40 -0.16
CA MET A 28 -0.69 28.65 0.46
C MET A 28 -0.63 28.46 1.97
N VAL A 29 0.56 28.46 2.55
CA VAL A 29 0.80 28.36 3.99
C VAL A 29 1.19 29.72 4.55
N LYS A 30 0.44 30.23 5.50
CA LYS A 30 0.68 31.50 6.18
C LYS A 30 1.07 31.25 7.63
N HIS A 31 2.24 31.69 8.05
CA HIS A 31 2.66 31.72 9.45
C HIS A 31 2.13 32.96 10.14
N SER A 32 1.56 32.80 11.32
CA SER A 32 1.08 33.88 12.19
C SER A 32 0.15 34.93 11.52
N PRO A 33 -0.82 34.53 10.65
CA PRO A 33 -1.70 35.49 10.02
C PRO A 33 -2.73 36.05 11.03
N ARG A 34 -3.14 37.30 10.80
CA ARG A 34 -4.31 37.87 11.48
C ARG A 34 -5.52 37.73 10.59
N LEU A 35 -6.48 36.90 11.02
CA LEU A 35 -7.69 36.61 10.27
C LEU A 35 -8.91 37.06 11.05
N PRO A 36 -9.99 37.53 10.38
CA PRO A 36 -11.21 37.93 11.05
C PRO A 36 -11.85 36.71 11.75
N ASP A 37 -12.26 36.90 12.98
CA ASP A 37 -13.09 35.96 13.72
C ASP A 37 -14.50 35.98 13.08
N LYS A 38 -15.02 34.82 12.76
CA LYS A 38 -16.31 34.65 12.05
C LYS A 38 -17.50 35.25 12.80
N HIS A 39 -17.45 35.28 14.13
CA HIS A 39 -18.56 35.73 14.96
C HIS A 39 -18.47 37.20 15.33
N THR A 40 -17.25 37.70 15.54
CA THR A 40 -17.03 39.07 16.02
C THR A 40 -16.47 40.02 14.96
N GLY A 41 -15.98 39.48 13.84
CA GLY A 41 -15.26 40.27 12.82
C GLY A 41 -13.88 40.77 13.26
N GLN A 42 -13.50 40.63 14.53
CA GLN A 42 -12.23 41.12 15.05
C GLN A 42 -11.05 40.27 14.55
N PRO A 43 -9.94 40.90 14.15
CA PRO A 43 -8.78 40.16 13.68
C PRO A 43 -8.12 39.40 14.85
N ARG A 44 -8.00 38.07 14.71
CA ARG A 44 -7.29 37.20 15.63
C ARG A 44 -6.07 36.58 14.98
N GLN A 45 -4.98 36.55 15.70
CA GLN A 45 -3.78 35.84 15.28
C GLN A 45 -4.04 34.33 15.33
N ARG A 46 -3.55 33.61 14.29
CA ARG A 46 -3.56 32.17 14.16
C ARG A 46 -2.12 31.69 14.01
N ASP A 47 -1.78 30.53 14.55
CA ASP A 47 -0.39 30.04 14.49
C ASP A 47 0.02 29.74 13.03
N VAL A 48 -0.75 28.86 12.35
CA VAL A 48 -0.54 28.56 10.93
C VAL A 48 -1.89 28.41 10.23
N TRP A 49 -2.00 28.98 9.04
CA TRP A 49 -3.18 28.87 8.19
C TRP A 49 -2.81 28.33 6.83
N VAL A 50 -3.58 27.34 6.36
CA VAL A 50 -3.35 26.70 5.06
C VAL A 50 -4.58 26.85 4.18
N GLU A 51 -4.37 27.28 2.94
CA GLU A 51 -5.38 27.28 1.89
C GLU A 51 -4.89 26.38 0.75
N ALA A 52 -5.67 25.36 0.43
CA ALA A 52 -5.37 24.38 -0.60
C ALA A 52 -6.58 24.13 -1.49
N MET A 53 -6.35 23.59 -2.69
CA MET A 53 -7.40 23.17 -3.59
C MET A 53 -7.42 21.64 -3.68
N VAL A 54 -8.60 21.04 -3.50
CA VAL A 54 -8.85 19.62 -3.78
C VAL A 54 -9.73 19.57 -5.03
N GLY A 55 -9.11 19.39 -6.18
CA GLY A 55 -9.78 19.65 -7.46
C GLY A 55 -10.14 21.12 -7.57
N ILE A 56 -11.44 21.43 -7.68
CA ILE A 56 -11.99 22.80 -7.74
C ILE A 56 -12.49 23.30 -6.36
N ILE A 57 -12.36 22.50 -5.31
CA ILE A 57 -12.90 22.80 -3.97
C ILE A 57 -11.82 23.45 -3.12
N PRO A 58 -12.02 24.70 -2.65
CA PRO A 58 -11.10 25.33 -1.72
C PRO A 58 -11.21 24.69 -0.33
N VAL A 59 -10.09 24.29 0.25
CA VAL A 59 -9.98 23.73 1.60
C VAL A 59 -9.14 24.65 2.46
N LYS A 60 -9.67 25.01 3.64
CA LYS A 60 -8.99 25.85 4.64
C LYS A 60 -8.68 25.03 5.88
N ILE A 61 -7.45 25.06 6.35
CA ILE A 61 -6.99 24.31 7.51
C ILE A 61 -6.41 25.28 8.53
N LEU A 62 -6.90 25.19 9.77
CA LEU A 62 -6.31 25.89 10.91
C LEU A 62 -5.36 24.95 11.65
N ILE A 63 -4.13 25.37 11.85
CA ILE A 63 -3.14 24.64 12.62
C ILE A 63 -2.79 25.42 13.87
N SER A 64 -2.90 24.78 15.04
CA SER A 64 -2.43 25.34 16.30
C SER A 64 -1.16 24.62 16.76
N CYS A 65 -0.19 25.39 17.24
CA CYS A 65 1.12 24.92 17.68
C CYS A 65 1.22 25.00 19.20
N LYS A 66 1.29 23.88 19.89
CA LYS A 66 1.33 23.78 21.36
C LYS A 66 2.73 23.35 21.84
N ARG A 67 3.59 24.31 22.13
CA ARG A 67 4.92 24.07 22.71
C ARG A 67 4.85 24.14 24.25
N LEU A 68 4.06 23.23 24.83
CA LEU A 68 3.88 23.08 26.27
C LEU A 68 4.89 22.07 26.84
N LYS A 69 5.33 22.28 28.10
CA LYS A 69 6.13 21.27 28.81
C LYS A 69 5.30 20.03 29.17
N ARG A 70 3.99 20.18 29.34
CA ARG A 70 3.02 19.08 29.57
C ARG A 70 2.38 18.62 28.26
N LYS A 71 1.82 17.40 28.27
CA LYS A 71 0.99 16.91 27.18
C LYS A 71 -0.27 17.77 27.03
N VAL A 72 -0.72 17.94 25.81
CA VAL A 72 -2.01 18.56 25.47
C VAL A 72 -3.14 17.70 26.05
N ASN A 73 -4.08 18.33 26.72
CA ASN A 73 -5.20 17.68 27.42
C ASN A 73 -6.55 18.05 26.79
N GLU A 74 -7.66 17.61 27.40
CA GLU A 74 -9.02 17.85 26.92
C GLU A 74 -9.41 19.33 26.90
N LEU A 75 -8.98 20.10 27.89
CA LEU A 75 -9.27 21.56 27.95
C LEU A 75 -8.59 22.30 26.79
N ASP A 76 -7.37 21.89 26.45
CA ASP A 76 -6.68 22.45 25.27
C ASP A 76 -7.45 22.11 23.98
N MET A 77 -8.09 20.91 23.90
CA MET A 77 -8.93 20.52 22.77
C MET A 77 -10.19 21.36 22.67
N ASP A 78 -10.86 21.64 23.81
CA ASP A 78 -12.05 22.49 23.84
C ASP A 78 -11.72 23.91 23.40
N ALA A 79 -10.64 24.47 23.91
CA ALA A 79 -10.16 25.79 23.52
C ALA A 79 -9.89 25.85 22.00
N PHE A 80 -9.19 24.86 21.46
CA PHE A 80 -8.91 24.82 20.03
C PHE A 80 -10.17 24.55 19.18
N HIS A 81 -11.10 23.73 19.64
CA HIS A 81 -12.37 23.51 18.93
C HIS A 81 -13.18 24.81 18.85
N GLY A 82 -13.23 25.60 19.92
CA GLY A 82 -13.84 26.94 19.90
C GLY A 82 -13.14 27.88 18.90
N GLU A 83 -11.81 27.84 18.86
CA GLU A 83 -11.00 28.60 17.91
C GLU A 83 -11.27 28.15 16.46
N LEU A 84 -11.34 26.86 16.19
CA LEU A 84 -11.64 26.28 14.89
C LEU A 84 -13.01 26.75 14.38
N ASN A 85 -14.04 26.67 15.21
CA ASN A 85 -15.40 27.07 14.88
C ASN A 85 -15.51 28.56 14.53
N SER A 86 -14.68 29.42 15.18
CA SER A 86 -14.68 30.86 14.93
C SER A 86 -13.79 31.27 13.75
N SER A 87 -12.93 30.36 13.25
CA SER A 87 -11.95 30.69 12.20
C SER A 87 -12.48 30.60 10.78
N GLY A 88 -13.56 29.86 10.55
CA GLY A 88 -14.05 29.52 9.21
C GLY A 88 -13.19 28.47 8.47
N ALA A 89 -12.30 27.77 9.18
CA ALA A 89 -11.58 26.63 8.61
C ALA A 89 -12.47 25.38 8.52
N HIS A 90 -12.15 24.52 7.55
CA HIS A 90 -12.85 23.25 7.35
C HIS A 90 -12.24 22.11 8.18
N LYS A 91 -10.96 22.23 8.52
CA LYS A 91 -10.22 21.21 9.29
C LYS A 91 -9.32 21.87 10.31
N GLY A 92 -9.28 21.28 11.51
CA GLY A 92 -8.35 21.66 12.58
C GLY A 92 -7.22 20.65 12.74
N VAL A 93 -6.01 21.14 12.98
CA VAL A 93 -4.82 20.33 13.27
C VAL A 93 -4.11 20.94 14.48
N ILE A 94 -3.71 20.12 15.46
CA ILE A 94 -2.85 20.55 16.56
C ILE A 94 -1.50 19.88 16.44
N TYR A 95 -0.44 20.68 16.40
CA TYR A 95 0.92 20.22 16.60
C TYR A 95 1.33 20.42 18.05
N ALA A 96 1.67 19.33 18.75
CA ALA A 96 2.08 19.36 20.15
C ALA A 96 3.52 18.88 20.32
N PHE A 97 4.37 19.70 20.97
CA PHE A 97 5.75 19.37 21.25
C PHE A 97 5.88 18.18 22.21
N SER A 98 5.12 18.19 23.31
CA SER A 98 5.14 17.14 24.34
C SER A 98 4.10 16.03 24.12
N GLY A 99 3.42 16.02 22.96
CA GLY A 99 2.39 15.04 22.62
C GLY A 99 1.06 15.29 23.34
N PHE A 100 0.23 14.24 23.46
CA PHE A 100 -1.17 14.31 23.87
C PHE A 100 -1.48 13.31 24.98
N THR A 101 -2.47 13.62 25.80
CA THR A 101 -3.07 12.63 26.72
C THR A 101 -4.01 11.69 25.96
N LYS A 102 -4.26 10.50 26.48
CA LYS A 102 -5.20 9.54 25.90
C LYS A 102 -6.61 10.13 25.72
N HIS A 103 -7.08 10.85 26.71
CA HIS A 103 -8.40 11.51 26.67
C HIS A 103 -8.46 12.61 25.61
N ALA A 104 -7.40 13.42 25.48
CA ALA A 104 -7.31 14.42 24.40
C ALA A 104 -7.39 13.79 23.01
N LEU A 105 -6.71 12.66 22.78
CA LEU A 105 -6.77 11.95 21.50
C LEU A 105 -8.17 11.39 21.21
N THR A 106 -8.84 10.83 22.21
CA THR A 106 -10.21 10.34 22.07
C THR A 106 -11.16 11.47 21.69
N LYS A 107 -11.05 12.61 22.38
CA LYS A 107 -11.86 13.81 22.11
C LYS A 107 -11.57 14.41 20.74
N ALA A 108 -10.29 14.51 20.37
CA ALA A 108 -9.89 15.00 19.05
C ALA A 108 -10.49 14.16 17.91
N LYS A 109 -10.50 12.83 18.05
CA LYS A 109 -11.15 11.93 17.05
C LYS A 109 -12.64 12.22 16.95
N ALA A 110 -13.33 12.41 18.05
CA ALA A 110 -14.76 12.74 18.05
C ALA A 110 -15.06 14.11 17.41
N LEU A 111 -14.14 15.08 17.56
CA LEU A 111 -14.26 16.42 16.99
C LEU A 111 -13.69 16.55 15.56
N GLY A 112 -13.15 15.46 14.99
CA GLY A 112 -12.53 15.49 13.67
C GLY A 112 -11.22 16.30 13.62
N ILE A 113 -10.55 16.53 14.76
CA ILE A 113 -9.28 17.28 14.86
C ILE A 113 -8.13 16.31 14.70
N SER A 114 -7.15 16.65 13.83
CA SER A 114 -5.91 15.89 13.72
C SER A 114 -4.90 16.33 14.77
N CYS A 115 -4.29 15.35 15.45
CA CYS A 115 -3.29 15.55 16.50
C CYS A 115 -1.94 15.08 16.01
N CYS A 116 -1.00 16.00 15.81
CA CYS A 116 0.30 15.76 15.22
C CYS A 116 1.45 16.11 16.15
N LYS A 117 2.58 15.43 15.98
CA LYS A 117 3.87 15.81 16.58
C LYS A 117 4.87 15.97 15.45
N LEU A 118 5.62 17.07 15.48
CA LEU A 118 6.74 17.31 14.58
C LEU A 118 8.03 16.76 15.22
N TYR A 119 8.78 16.01 14.46
CA TYR A 119 10.08 15.46 14.84
C TYR A 119 11.16 16.15 14.02
N GLN A 120 12.00 16.91 14.69
CA GLN A 120 13.17 17.57 14.10
C GLN A 120 14.39 17.27 14.96
N ASP A 121 15.45 16.81 14.33
CA ASP A 121 16.81 16.68 14.90
C ASP A 121 16.92 15.92 16.24
N SER A 122 15.96 15.11 16.62
CA SER A 122 16.02 14.33 17.85
C SER A 122 15.75 12.85 17.59
N PRO A 123 16.77 12.07 17.19
CA PRO A 123 16.64 10.63 17.01
C PRO A 123 16.16 9.89 18.25
N ALA A 124 16.40 10.44 19.45
CA ALA A 124 16.08 9.81 20.72
C ALA A 124 14.59 9.84 21.12
N GLU A 125 13.75 10.64 20.46
CA GLU A 125 12.31 10.74 20.79
C GLU A 125 11.38 10.13 19.71
N LEU A 126 11.94 9.73 18.59
CA LEU A 126 11.24 8.90 17.63
C LEU A 126 11.12 7.49 18.21
N PRO A 127 10.01 6.75 17.98
CA PRO A 127 10.09 5.31 18.11
C PRO A 127 11.33 4.87 17.31
N ASP A 128 12.25 4.15 17.93
CA ASP A 128 13.61 3.89 17.47
C ASP A 128 13.72 3.45 15.99
N SER A 129 12.63 2.97 15.45
CA SER A 129 12.44 2.73 14.02
C SER A 129 10.96 2.59 13.67
N LEU A 130 10.56 3.06 12.50
CA LEU A 130 9.32 2.64 11.87
C LEU A 130 9.58 1.32 11.17
N MET A 131 8.99 0.26 11.69
CA MET A 131 9.04 -1.04 11.06
C MET A 131 8.00 -1.10 9.94
N PHE A 132 8.44 -1.16 8.71
CA PHE A 132 7.59 -1.45 7.57
C PHE A 132 7.66 -2.94 7.25
N ILE A 133 6.51 -3.53 6.99
CA ILE A 133 6.43 -4.90 6.50
C ILE A 133 6.01 -4.81 5.04
N PHE A 134 6.87 -5.34 4.18
CA PHE A 134 6.56 -5.46 2.77
C PHE A 134 6.32 -6.93 2.43
N TYR A 135 5.34 -7.16 1.58
CA TYR A 135 5.11 -8.46 0.98
C TYR A 135 5.30 -8.32 -0.54
N CYS A 136 6.06 -9.24 -1.10
CA CYS A 136 6.22 -9.37 -2.54
C CYS A 136 5.52 -10.67 -2.97
N CYS A 137 4.58 -10.56 -3.92
CA CYS A 137 3.84 -11.69 -4.45
C CYS A 137 4.39 -12.03 -5.84
N GLY A 138 5.25 -13.03 -5.91
CA GLY A 138 5.78 -13.56 -7.16
C GLY A 138 4.86 -14.63 -7.74
N GLN A 139 4.60 -14.55 -9.03
CA GLN A 139 3.80 -15.54 -9.74
C GLN A 139 4.58 -16.82 -10.03
N SER A 140 3.92 -17.95 -9.90
CA SER A 140 4.40 -19.24 -10.38
C SER A 140 3.24 -20.03 -10.96
N TRP A 141 3.54 -20.97 -11.85
CA TRP A 141 2.53 -21.85 -12.42
C TRP A 141 2.95 -23.31 -12.30
N ARG A 142 1.95 -24.19 -12.31
CA ARG A 142 2.13 -25.64 -12.35
C ARG A 142 1.10 -26.26 -13.26
N LEU A 143 1.57 -27.12 -14.18
CA LEU A 143 0.72 -27.93 -15.01
C LEU A 143 0.30 -29.19 -14.26
N ARG A 144 -0.96 -29.60 -14.41
CA ARG A 144 -1.48 -30.89 -13.98
C ARG A 144 -2.24 -31.56 -15.11
N LEU A 145 -2.11 -32.87 -15.17
CA LEU A 145 -2.79 -33.74 -16.12
C LEU A 145 -3.50 -34.84 -15.34
N ASN A 146 -4.60 -35.34 -15.89
CA ASN A 146 -5.25 -36.52 -15.31
C ASN A 146 -4.47 -37.80 -15.68
N ARG A 147 -4.12 -38.60 -14.68
CA ARG A 147 -3.27 -39.78 -14.87
C ARG A 147 -3.92 -40.84 -15.74
N GLU A 148 -5.22 -41.00 -15.69
CA GLU A 148 -5.99 -41.99 -16.46
C GLU A 148 -5.79 -41.83 -17.98
N ALA A 149 -5.66 -40.57 -18.45
CA ALA A 149 -5.42 -40.30 -19.84
C ALA A 149 -4.00 -40.66 -20.32
N LEU A 150 -3.02 -40.72 -19.41
CA LEU A 150 -1.62 -40.98 -19.78
C LEU A 150 -1.41 -42.35 -20.46
N THR A 151 -2.23 -43.34 -20.15
CA THR A 151 -2.19 -44.66 -20.77
C THR A 151 -2.45 -44.59 -22.28
N TYR A 152 -3.33 -43.72 -22.70
CA TYR A 152 -3.74 -43.57 -24.11
C TYR A 152 -2.98 -42.46 -24.84
N TRP A 153 -2.56 -41.42 -24.13
CA TRP A 153 -1.92 -40.24 -24.69
C TRP A 153 -0.40 -40.19 -24.51
N GLY A 154 0.18 -41.18 -23.79
CA GLY A 154 1.57 -41.15 -23.37
C GLY A 154 2.60 -41.06 -24.49
N SER A 155 2.28 -41.51 -25.68
CA SER A 155 3.17 -41.40 -26.87
C SER A 155 3.10 -40.05 -27.59
N VAL A 156 2.12 -39.22 -27.27
CA VAL A 156 1.89 -37.93 -27.92
C VAL A 156 2.78 -36.87 -27.29
N SER A 157 3.40 -36.06 -28.11
CA SER A 157 4.22 -34.94 -27.64
C SER A 157 3.36 -33.76 -27.17
N PHE A 158 3.91 -32.94 -26.27
CA PHE A 158 3.22 -31.69 -25.87
C PHE A 158 3.03 -30.73 -27.04
N THR A 159 3.96 -30.69 -27.98
CA THR A 159 3.84 -29.85 -29.19
C THR A 159 2.62 -30.23 -30.00
N GLU A 160 2.37 -31.55 -30.17
CA GLU A 160 1.18 -32.05 -30.88
C GLU A 160 -0.10 -31.69 -30.11
N ILE A 161 -0.13 -31.92 -28.78
CA ILE A 161 -1.30 -31.61 -27.96
C ILE A 161 -1.62 -30.11 -27.99
N PHE A 162 -0.63 -29.26 -27.80
CA PHE A 162 -0.82 -27.81 -27.78
C PHE A 162 -1.23 -27.22 -29.12
N SER A 163 -0.94 -27.90 -30.23
CA SER A 163 -1.36 -27.49 -31.58
C SER A 163 -2.77 -27.98 -31.98
N ILE A 164 -3.40 -28.87 -31.17
CA ILE A 164 -4.79 -29.29 -31.41
C ILE A 164 -5.69 -28.05 -31.30
N ARG A 165 -6.66 -27.93 -32.19
CA ARG A 165 -7.68 -26.89 -32.08
C ARG A 165 -8.62 -27.20 -30.91
N ASP A 166 -8.93 -26.17 -30.12
CA ASP A 166 -9.90 -26.28 -29.04
C ASP A 166 -11.26 -26.72 -29.61
N GLN A 167 -11.85 -27.73 -28.97
CA GLN A 167 -13.13 -28.27 -29.41
C GLN A 167 -14.33 -27.37 -29.05
N ALA A 168 -14.15 -26.50 -28.06
CA ALA A 168 -15.15 -25.52 -27.65
C ALA A 168 -15.05 -24.22 -28.46
N ASP A 169 -13.82 -23.80 -28.77
CA ASP A 169 -13.53 -22.64 -29.64
C ASP A 169 -12.57 -23.08 -30.75
N GLY A 170 -13.13 -23.54 -31.86
CA GLY A 170 -12.35 -24.06 -33.02
C GLY A 170 -11.39 -23.03 -33.65
N SER A 171 -11.44 -21.77 -33.22
CA SER A 171 -10.52 -20.71 -33.71
C SER A 171 -9.15 -20.75 -33.04
N LYS A 172 -9.08 -21.24 -31.77
CA LYS A 172 -7.87 -21.25 -30.94
C LYS A 172 -7.28 -22.65 -30.82
N THR A 173 -6.00 -22.71 -30.58
CA THR A 173 -5.30 -23.93 -30.16
C THR A 173 -5.48 -24.17 -28.65
N VAL A 174 -5.25 -25.41 -28.20
CA VAL A 174 -5.22 -25.76 -26.79
C VAL A 174 -4.28 -24.85 -25.99
N LEU A 175 -3.11 -24.55 -26.53
CA LEU A 175 -2.15 -23.65 -25.91
C LEU A 175 -2.71 -22.23 -25.77
N GLU A 176 -3.32 -21.71 -26.82
CA GLU A 176 -3.90 -20.35 -26.82
C GLU A 176 -5.07 -20.25 -25.82
N THR A 177 -5.93 -21.25 -25.75
CA THR A 177 -7.02 -21.29 -24.79
C THR A 177 -6.51 -21.34 -23.34
N LEU A 178 -5.51 -22.19 -23.07
CA LEU A 178 -4.89 -22.26 -21.73
C LEU A 178 -4.22 -20.94 -21.34
N ILE A 179 -3.49 -20.31 -22.25
CA ILE A 179 -2.84 -19.01 -21.98
C ILE A 179 -3.89 -17.93 -21.71
N THR A 180 -4.91 -17.85 -22.57
CA THR A 180 -6.00 -16.88 -22.40
C THR A 180 -6.67 -17.04 -21.04
N GLY A 181 -7.14 -18.24 -20.71
CA GLY A 181 -7.81 -18.49 -19.44
C GLY A 181 -6.89 -18.31 -18.23
N PHE A 182 -5.59 -18.59 -18.36
CA PHE A 182 -4.62 -18.35 -17.32
C PHE A 182 -4.43 -16.85 -17.06
N THR A 183 -4.29 -16.06 -18.11
CA THR A 183 -4.12 -14.60 -18.05
C THR A 183 -5.37 -13.93 -17.45
N GLU A 184 -6.56 -14.34 -17.90
CA GLU A 184 -7.82 -13.85 -17.36
C GLU A 184 -7.98 -14.17 -15.87
N GLY A 185 -7.58 -15.38 -15.45
CA GLY A 185 -7.58 -15.79 -14.06
C GLY A 185 -6.61 -14.98 -13.20
N GLU A 186 -5.41 -14.69 -13.72
CA GLU A 186 -4.43 -13.81 -13.08
C GLU A 186 -4.99 -12.40 -12.90
N GLU A 187 -5.51 -11.81 -13.98
CA GLU A 187 -6.08 -10.46 -13.93
C GLU A 187 -7.22 -10.35 -12.92
N LYS A 188 -8.08 -11.37 -12.86
CA LYS A 188 -9.16 -11.44 -11.86
C LYS A 188 -8.60 -11.52 -10.44
N ALA A 189 -7.60 -12.37 -10.20
CA ALA A 189 -6.95 -12.52 -8.91
C ALA A 189 -6.33 -11.20 -8.43
N VAL A 190 -5.65 -10.47 -9.34
CA VAL A 190 -5.03 -9.16 -9.05
C VAL A 190 -6.10 -8.07 -8.85
N ARG A 191 -7.15 -8.06 -9.65
CA ARG A 191 -8.24 -7.06 -9.55
C ARG A 191 -8.95 -7.15 -8.20
N ASN A 192 -9.17 -8.35 -7.69
CA ASN A 192 -9.82 -8.58 -6.39
C ASN A 192 -9.01 -8.07 -5.19
N VAL A 193 -7.71 -7.79 -5.38
CA VAL A 193 -6.81 -7.27 -4.35
C VAL A 193 -6.80 -5.74 -4.32
N THR A 194 -7.08 -5.10 -5.44
CA THR A 194 -7.05 -3.64 -5.58
C THR A 194 -8.10 -3.00 -4.67
N GLY A 195 -7.65 -2.22 -3.69
CA GLY A 195 -8.51 -1.52 -2.72
C GLY A 195 -8.94 -2.33 -1.50
N THR A 196 -8.71 -3.65 -1.44
CA THR A 196 -9.17 -4.51 -0.33
C THR A 196 -8.09 -4.85 0.70
N ARG A 197 -6.83 -4.51 0.44
CA ARG A 197 -5.66 -4.89 1.27
C ARG A 197 -5.59 -6.40 1.55
N ARG A 198 -5.87 -7.21 0.55
CA ARG A 198 -5.81 -8.68 0.61
C ARG A 198 -4.71 -9.20 -0.29
N PHE A 199 -4.29 -10.44 -0.07
CA PHE A 199 -3.40 -11.13 -0.98
C PHE A 199 -4.17 -11.65 -2.19
N PRO A 200 -3.50 -11.75 -3.38
CA PRO A 200 -4.12 -12.36 -4.54
C PRO A 200 -4.36 -13.86 -4.29
N GLU A 201 -5.49 -14.36 -4.78
CA GLU A 201 -5.85 -15.77 -4.67
C GLU A 201 -5.18 -16.59 -5.77
N ASP A 202 -4.89 -17.86 -5.48
CA ASP A 202 -4.46 -18.82 -6.49
C ASP A 202 -5.62 -19.07 -7.47
N TRP A 203 -5.29 -19.33 -8.73
CA TRP A 203 -6.30 -19.56 -9.77
C TRP A 203 -5.99 -20.79 -10.61
N VAL A 204 -6.97 -21.29 -11.33
CA VAL A 204 -6.83 -22.43 -12.21
C VAL A 204 -7.59 -22.19 -13.51
N THR A 205 -6.98 -22.60 -14.61
CA THR A 205 -7.66 -22.78 -15.90
C THR A 205 -7.49 -24.21 -16.35
N SER A 206 -8.47 -24.76 -17.03
CA SER A 206 -8.42 -26.14 -17.52
C SER A 206 -9.09 -26.29 -18.87
N ILE A 207 -8.60 -27.22 -19.65
CA ILE A 207 -9.16 -27.63 -20.92
C ILE A 207 -9.27 -29.15 -20.94
N GLU A 208 -10.28 -29.67 -21.61
CA GLU A 208 -10.50 -31.10 -21.80
C GLU A 208 -10.47 -31.42 -23.30
N ILE A 209 -9.60 -32.35 -23.69
CA ILE A 209 -9.45 -32.82 -25.06
C ILE A 209 -10.02 -34.21 -25.16
N LYS A 210 -11.08 -34.36 -25.95
CA LYS A 210 -11.68 -35.67 -26.21
C LYS A 210 -10.79 -36.47 -27.16
N GLY A 211 -10.65 -37.76 -26.88
CA GLY A 211 -9.96 -38.69 -27.78
C GLY A 211 -10.70 -38.86 -29.11
N LYS A 212 -9.96 -39.22 -30.16
CA LYS A 212 -10.53 -39.46 -31.48
C LYS A 212 -11.40 -40.72 -31.54
N ALA A 213 -11.25 -41.65 -30.57
CA ALA A 213 -12.03 -42.86 -30.46
C ALA A 213 -12.85 -42.86 -29.17
N ASN A 214 -14.06 -43.46 -29.19
CA ASN A 214 -14.99 -43.46 -28.06
C ASN A 214 -14.46 -44.13 -26.78
N ASN A 215 -13.39 -44.93 -26.89
CA ASN A 215 -12.80 -45.66 -25.76
C ASN A 215 -11.54 -45.00 -25.19
N VAL A 216 -11.18 -43.81 -25.66
CA VAL A 216 -9.98 -43.07 -25.17
C VAL A 216 -10.41 -42.10 -24.11
N ALA A 217 -9.83 -42.23 -22.90
CA ALA A 217 -10.08 -41.29 -21.82
C ALA A 217 -9.72 -39.85 -22.22
N PRO A 218 -10.59 -38.87 -21.95
CA PRO A 218 -10.31 -37.48 -22.30
C PRO A 218 -9.10 -36.98 -21.52
N LEU A 219 -8.24 -36.27 -22.21
CA LEU A 219 -7.08 -35.61 -21.59
C LEU A 219 -7.49 -34.26 -21.01
N ARG A 220 -7.44 -34.17 -19.69
CA ARG A 220 -7.65 -32.90 -18.97
C ARG A 220 -6.32 -32.26 -18.61
N ILE A 221 -6.11 -31.07 -19.12
CA ILE A 221 -4.93 -30.25 -18.86
C ILE A 221 -5.39 -29.09 -17.97
N SER A 222 -4.77 -28.95 -16.79
CA SER A 222 -5.06 -27.86 -15.87
C SER A 222 -3.79 -27.09 -15.59
N LEU A 223 -3.86 -25.77 -15.74
CA LEU A 223 -2.77 -24.84 -15.44
C LEU A 223 -3.14 -24.08 -14.17
N HIS A 224 -2.38 -24.33 -13.12
CA HIS A 224 -2.59 -23.74 -11.79
C HIS A 224 -1.64 -22.57 -11.62
N GLY A 225 -2.18 -21.36 -11.46
CA GLY A 225 -1.45 -20.19 -11.04
C GLY A 225 -1.36 -20.11 -9.53
N LYS A 226 -0.17 -19.89 -9.02
CA LYS A 226 0.10 -19.74 -7.59
C LYS A 226 0.94 -18.52 -7.32
N TRP A 227 0.70 -17.92 -6.17
CA TRP A 227 1.52 -16.83 -5.66
C TRP A 227 2.52 -17.35 -4.63
N LYS A 228 3.81 -17.06 -4.88
CA LYS A 228 4.86 -17.17 -3.87
C LYS A 228 4.90 -15.84 -3.14
N ILE A 229 4.73 -15.88 -1.83
CA ILE A 229 4.72 -14.68 -0.99
C ILE A 229 6.05 -14.61 -0.28
N TYR A 230 6.70 -13.48 -0.42
CA TYR A 230 7.93 -13.14 0.30
C TYR A 230 7.63 -11.98 1.23
N LYS A 231 8.27 -11.98 2.39
CA LYS A 231 8.13 -10.96 3.43
C LYS A 231 9.48 -10.33 3.70
N ALA A 232 9.52 -9.02 3.75
CA ALA A 232 10.69 -8.27 4.21
C ALA A 232 10.26 -7.31 5.31
N LYS A 233 11.08 -7.23 6.35
CA LYS A 233 10.97 -6.21 7.38
C LYS A 233 12.02 -5.15 7.09
N VAL A 234 11.59 -3.91 7.01
CA VAL A 234 12.47 -2.79 6.71
C VAL A 234 12.33 -1.75 7.80
N GLU A 235 13.43 -1.45 8.45
CA GLU A 235 13.52 -0.34 9.38
C GLU A 235 13.78 0.95 8.61
N ALA A 236 12.91 1.92 8.79
CA ALA A 236 13.12 3.26 8.29
C ALA A 236 13.53 4.17 9.44
N HIS A 237 14.72 4.73 9.36
CA HIS A 237 15.14 5.80 10.25
C HIS A 237 14.53 7.12 9.78
N LEU A 238 13.75 7.73 10.64
CA LEU A 238 13.13 9.02 10.36
C LEU A 238 14.14 10.12 10.64
N LEU A 239 14.44 10.93 9.65
CA LEU A 239 15.30 12.10 9.81
C LEU A 239 14.50 13.30 10.28
N ASN A 240 13.39 13.58 9.61
CA ASN A 240 12.47 14.66 9.94
C ASN A 240 11.05 14.26 9.52
N GLY A 241 10.06 14.57 10.33
CA GLY A 241 8.69 14.25 9.95
C GLY A 241 7.63 14.63 10.95
N SER A 242 6.39 14.38 10.58
CA SER A 242 5.22 14.56 11.42
C SER A 242 4.42 13.26 11.51
N TYR A 243 4.04 12.89 12.71
CA TYR A 243 3.16 11.76 12.96
C TYR A 243 1.80 12.25 13.45
N SER A 244 0.72 11.80 12.82
CA SER A 244 -0.64 12.03 13.26
C SER A 244 -1.12 10.88 14.16
N PHE A 245 -1.36 11.16 15.43
CA PHE A 245 -1.85 10.20 16.41
C PHE A 245 -3.33 9.86 16.22
N THR A 246 -4.10 10.73 15.57
CA THR A 246 -5.52 10.52 15.31
C THR A 246 -5.75 9.68 14.07
N ASP A 247 -4.95 9.91 13.04
CA ASP A 247 -5.12 9.30 11.72
C ASP A 247 -4.17 8.11 11.51
N ASN A 248 -3.21 7.91 12.42
CA ASN A 248 -2.18 6.89 12.36
C ASN A 248 -1.35 6.99 11.06
N THR A 249 -1.04 8.23 10.64
CA THR A 249 -0.30 8.52 9.43
C THR A 249 1.00 9.24 9.74
N PHE A 250 2.00 8.99 8.94
CA PHE A 250 3.29 9.67 9.00
C PHE A 250 3.55 10.40 7.68
N ALA A 251 4.05 11.62 7.79
CA ALA A 251 4.59 12.39 6.67
C ALA A 251 5.97 12.89 7.04
N GLY A 252 6.98 12.66 6.21
CA GLY A 252 8.34 13.10 6.52
C GLY A 252 9.38 12.66 5.50
N SER A 253 10.57 13.23 5.62
CA SER A 253 11.74 12.71 4.97
C SER A 253 12.26 11.53 5.77
N GLN A 254 12.39 10.41 5.13
CA GLN A 254 12.97 9.20 5.69
C GLN A 254 14.25 8.86 4.93
N THR A 255 15.17 8.16 5.57
CA THR A 255 16.11 7.37 4.81
C THR A 255 15.27 6.38 4.02
N SER A 256 15.29 6.48 2.68
CA SER A 256 14.59 5.51 1.86
C SER A 256 15.18 4.13 2.15
N PRO A 257 14.46 3.23 2.82
CA PRO A 257 14.92 1.86 2.89
C PRO A 257 14.90 1.35 1.45
N SER A 258 16.06 1.08 0.88
CA SER A 258 16.14 0.43 -0.40
C SER A 258 15.70 -1.02 -0.20
N ILE A 259 14.56 -1.36 -0.76
CA ILE A 259 14.18 -2.76 -0.92
C ILE A 259 14.86 -3.21 -2.19
N ASP A 260 15.84 -4.08 -2.04
CA ASP A 260 16.57 -4.61 -3.18
C ASP A 260 15.69 -5.62 -3.91
N MET A 261 15.23 -5.22 -5.09
CA MET A 261 14.47 -6.07 -6.00
C MET A 261 15.38 -6.39 -7.17
N GLN A 262 15.96 -7.58 -7.19
CA GLN A 262 16.75 -8.06 -8.32
C GLN A 262 15.83 -8.51 -9.48
N GLY A 263 15.47 -7.58 -10.34
CA GLY A 263 14.57 -7.84 -11.47
C GLY A 263 13.17 -8.28 -11.00
N SER A 264 12.72 -9.46 -11.46
CA SER A 264 11.43 -10.07 -11.06
C SER A 264 11.51 -10.97 -9.84
N ASN A 265 12.67 -11.07 -9.18
CA ASN A 265 12.88 -11.88 -7.99
C ASN A 265 13.15 -10.98 -6.77
N PRO A 266 12.64 -11.36 -5.60
CA PRO A 266 13.01 -10.70 -4.35
C PRO A 266 14.51 -10.88 -4.09
N GLY A 267 15.21 -9.76 -3.84
CA GLY A 267 16.62 -9.72 -3.53
C GLY A 267 16.97 -10.18 -2.11
N PRO A 268 18.21 -9.97 -1.64
CA PRO A 268 18.59 -10.24 -0.27
C PRO A 268 17.68 -9.54 0.76
N GLY A 269 17.37 -10.20 1.85
CA GLY A 269 16.48 -9.67 2.90
C GLY A 269 15.01 -10.02 2.76
N TRP A 270 14.62 -10.71 1.67
CA TRP A 270 13.30 -11.26 1.51
C TRP A 270 13.25 -12.73 1.91
N GLU A 271 12.27 -13.09 2.72
CA GLU A 271 12.03 -14.46 3.17
C GLU A 271 10.75 -15.01 2.59
N LEU A 272 10.80 -16.23 2.03
CA LEU A 272 9.60 -16.94 1.57
C LEU A 272 8.73 -17.24 2.79
N THR A 273 7.46 -16.86 2.73
CA THR A 273 6.52 -17.07 3.82
C THR A 273 5.23 -17.75 3.34
N ALA A 274 4.67 -18.58 4.20
CA ALA A 274 3.32 -19.11 4.03
C ALA A 274 2.26 -18.19 4.66
N GLU A 275 2.66 -17.16 5.41
CA GLU A 275 1.74 -16.24 6.06
C GLU A 275 0.96 -15.44 5.03
N ARG A 276 -0.36 -15.54 5.10
CA ARG A 276 -1.31 -14.70 4.35
C ARG A 276 -2.23 -14.02 5.35
N PRO A 277 -1.83 -12.88 5.93
CA PRO A 277 -2.70 -12.16 6.84
C PRO A 277 -4.04 -11.85 6.16
N THR A 278 -5.13 -12.11 6.84
CA THR A 278 -6.50 -11.86 6.31
C THR A 278 -6.80 -10.37 6.15
N GLN A 279 -6.11 -9.54 6.92
CA GLN A 279 -6.16 -8.09 6.81
C GLN A 279 -4.75 -7.51 6.92
N LEU A 280 -4.43 -6.58 6.03
CA LEU A 280 -3.19 -5.83 6.07
C LEU A 280 -3.43 -4.54 6.87
N HIS A 281 -2.65 -4.35 7.92
CA HIS A 281 -2.70 -3.13 8.73
C HIS A 281 -2.02 -1.94 8.01
N PRO A 282 -2.31 -0.68 8.41
CA PRO A 282 -1.55 0.47 7.95
C PRO A 282 -0.04 0.27 8.14
N GLY A 283 0.77 0.65 7.17
CA GLY A 283 2.23 0.42 7.19
C GLY A 283 2.69 -0.87 6.53
N VAL A 284 1.76 -1.66 5.96
CA VAL A 284 2.08 -2.85 5.17
C VAL A 284 1.95 -2.55 3.69
N GLY A 285 3.03 -2.73 2.94
CA GLY A 285 3.06 -2.64 1.48
C GLY A 285 2.95 -4.02 0.85
N VAL A 286 2.22 -4.12 -0.27
CA VAL A 286 2.15 -5.32 -1.10
C VAL A 286 2.57 -4.96 -2.52
N VAL A 287 3.57 -5.67 -3.03
CA VAL A 287 4.04 -5.56 -4.41
C VAL A 287 3.66 -6.84 -5.15
N ILE A 288 2.93 -6.71 -6.25
CA ILE A 288 2.54 -7.86 -7.07
C ILE A 288 3.43 -7.90 -8.29
N LEU A 289 4.28 -8.92 -8.37
CA LEU A 289 5.12 -9.16 -9.53
C LEU A 289 4.39 -10.07 -10.50
N ARG A 290 4.16 -9.57 -11.70
CA ARG A 290 3.64 -10.39 -12.80
C ARG A 290 4.80 -11.17 -13.42
N GLY A 291 4.59 -12.48 -13.62
CA GLY A 291 5.55 -13.35 -14.25
C GLY A 291 5.78 -12.98 -15.72
N GLY A 292 6.87 -13.51 -16.29
CA GLY A 292 7.21 -13.35 -17.70
C GLY A 292 6.19 -14.00 -18.64
N ASN A 293 6.48 -13.98 -19.94
CA ASN A 293 5.61 -14.54 -20.98
C ASN A 293 5.37 -16.05 -20.77
N ILE A 294 4.16 -16.39 -20.27
CA ILE A 294 3.77 -17.77 -19.95
C ILE A 294 3.82 -18.68 -21.20
N ARG A 295 3.54 -18.15 -22.40
CA ARG A 295 3.61 -18.90 -23.64
C ARG A 295 5.02 -19.41 -23.89
N THR A 296 6.01 -18.53 -23.79
CA THR A 296 7.42 -18.88 -23.94
C THR A 296 7.86 -19.87 -22.87
N SER A 297 7.50 -19.63 -21.60
CA SER A 297 7.82 -20.52 -20.49
C SER A 297 7.24 -21.92 -20.66
N LEU A 298 6.01 -22.05 -21.14
CA LEU A 298 5.40 -23.36 -21.44
C LEU A 298 6.08 -24.03 -22.64
N GLN A 299 6.35 -23.31 -23.72
CA GLN A 299 7.04 -23.85 -24.89
C GLN A 299 8.44 -24.35 -24.54
N GLU A 300 9.23 -23.58 -23.78
CA GLU A 300 10.55 -23.98 -23.32
C GLU A 300 10.50 -25.19 -22.38
N TYR A 301 9.55 -25.20 -21.42
CA TYR A 301 9.43 -26.28 -20.47
C TYR A 301 9.06 -27.62 -21.14
N PHE A 302 8.24 -27.60 -22.18
CA PHE A 302 7.75 -28.79 -22.88
C PHE A 302 8.45 -29.06 -24.21
N ALA A 303 9.40 -28.25 -24.59
CA ALA A 303 10.25 -28.53 -25.76
C ALA A 303 10.85 -29.94 -25.60
N PHE A 304 10.59 -30.80 -26.55
CA PHE A 304 11.11 -32.17 -26.61
C PHE A 304 10.58 -33.18 -25.57
N ARG A 305 9.60 -32.81 -24.71
CA ARG A 305 9.02 -33.72 -23.73
C ARG A 305 7.80 -34.47 -24.28
N LYS A 306 7.67 -35.75 -23.88
CA LYS A 306 6.45 -36.55 -24.08
C LYS A 306 5.65 -36.57 -22.78
N LEU A 307 4.34 -36.85 -22.89
CA LEU A 307 3.47 -37.02 -21.72
C LEU A 307 3.96 -38.14 -20.79
N SER A 308 4.57 -39.20 -21.34
CA SER A 308 5.18 -40.30 -20.58
C SER A 308 6.32 -39.86 -19.65
N ASP A 309 6.96 -38.72 -19.93
CA ASP A 309 8.10 -38.23 -19.19
C ASP A 309 7.72 -37.47 -17.91
N LEU A 310 6.43 -37.23 -17.72
CA LEU A 310 5.87 -36.59 -16.52
C LEU A 310 5.52 -37.68 -15.50
N LYS A 311 6.45 -37.93 -14.59
CA LYS A 311 6.23 -38.80 -13.42
C LYS A 311 5.63 -38.07 -12.22
#